data_c900805b9ef326ac4fcb149eb2bd694d
#
_entry.id   c900805b9ef326ac4fcb149eb2bd694d
#
_cell.length_a   1.000
_cell.length_b   1.000
_cell.length_c   1.000
_cell.angle_alpha   90.00
_cell.angle_beta   90.00
_cell.angle_gamma   90.00
#
_symmetry.space_group_name_H-M   'P 1'
#
loop_
_entity.id
_entity.type
_entity.pdbx_description
1 polymer ?
#
loop_
_entity_poly.entity_id
_entity_poly.type
_entity_poly.pdbx_seq_one_letter_code
_entity_poly.pdbx_strand_id
1 'polypeptide(L)'
;MMLSLAFAAVSCQKEAPRQDIPAPEKTPRLLKAVFSPETKAAISDNFGSVSWNPSDSISVFDSDSGSGGNKFVTHDGGATAIFTGQASDPAGGYYYGVYPYCNSTSFASNAVRAFLPAVQKAVPGSFDPAAFLMVGRSASTDEIGFYDALGGIRFTVSESGYDKIIFSGNGNEPVAGAVVISFGEDGIPLCQAASSETSTQISLEGNINASDFYYISMVPQSFKKGFTLAFYKGDTEVSRSVCESFVRVQRYYFATVRNADIPSSLSNILDGEPLDAAGTANCYIVRESGSYKLPLVKGNSQESVGAVDHAGVLWETDNSANAVASGSLVNSSVRVKNGYLYFKTGEQFKPGNALVAAYDSNDKILWSWHIWLCDFNPAQTAQRYQGASVDMMDRNLGALSSSYEGVSSYGLFYQWGRKDPFMGAASTDGTPMASTCVFDQISSNNDCTVDFAIANPTTFITCDISTGNDWLYAGRQNNLWTDDKTVYDPCPAGWRVPKGGEDGVWNQVKEGAYSVDTFYHGVRFLLSSGGYAWYPCTGYLRLNNATIGLVGSFADYWTTTTASQTTTTFEFKVGSTESDSYVGRSFSNKSRGEGHAVRCQRQ
;
A
#
# COMPACT_ATOMS: atom_id res chain seq x y z
N MET A 1 75.42 -23.77 -29.70
CA MET A 1 74.11 -23.62 -30.39
C MET A 1 73.57 -22.28 -29.95
N MET A 2 73.69 -21.26 -30.80
CA MET A 2 73.44 -19.87 -30.50
C MET A 2 71.91 -19.57 -30.47
N LEU A 3 71.48 -18.93 -29.42
CA LEU A 3 70.13 -18.38 -29.27
C LEU A 3 70.20 -16.89 -29.60
N SER A 4 69.56 -16.47 -30.68
CA SER A 4 69.49 -15.05 -31.08
C SER A 4 68.29 -14.39 -30.40
N LEU A 5 68.56 -13.35 -29.58
CA LEU A 5 67.55 -12.42 -29.05
C LEU A 5 67.23 -11.39 -30.16
N ALA A 6 65.95 -11.31 -30.53
CA ALA A 6 65.42 -10.22 -31.34
C ALA A 6 64.93 -9.08 -30.42
N PHE A 7 65.55 -7.92 -30.50
CA PHE A 7 65.05 -6.69 -29.89
C PHE A 7 63.91 -6.10 -30.73
N ALA A 8 62.72 -6.01 -30.18
CA ALA A 8 61.63 -5.24 -30.76
C ALA A 8 61.75 -3.78 -30.31
N ALA A 9 61.97 -2.88 -31.28
CA ALA A 9 61.95 -1.45 -31.03
C ALA A 9 60.49 -0.98 -30.74
N VAL A 10 60.26 -0.45 -29.52
CA VAL A 10 59.02 0.24 -29.20
C VAL A 10 59.07 1.64 -29.76
N SER A 11 58.28 1.92 -30.78
CA SER A 11 58.04 3.23 -31.34
C SER A 11 57.17 4.03 -30.37
N CYS A 12 57.74 5.10 -29.76
CA CYS A 12 56.96 6.12 -29.08
C CYS A 12 56.12 6.88 -30.12
N GLN A 13 54.84 6.56 -30.22
CA GLN A 13 53.88 7.48 -30.83
C GLN A 13 53.65 8.65 -29.87
N LYS A 14 53.92 9.86 -30.33
CA LYS A 14 53.48 11.10 -29.65
C LYS A 14 51.96 11.04 -29.57
N GLU A 15 51.43 11.02 -28.35
CA GLU A 15 50.01 11.31 -28.13
C GLU A 15 49.69 12.68 -28.73
N ALA A 16 48.65 12.74 -29.54
CA ALA A 16 48.08 13.99 -29.99
C ALA A 16 47.60 14.78 -28.75
N PRO A 17 47.74 16.12 -28.73
CA PRO A 17 47.24 16.91 -27.62
C PRO A 17 45.76 16.64 -27.48
N ARG A 18 45.32 16.21 -26.27
CA ARG A 18 43.92 16.20 -25.91
C ARG A 18 43.35 17.58 -26.17
N GLN A 19 42.40 17.70 -27.06
CA GLN A 19 41.60 18.90 -27.14
C GLN A 19 40.87 18.99 -25.79
N ASP A 20 41.18 20.04 -25.04
CA ASP A 20 40.36 20.44 -23.89
C ASP A 20 38.97 20.74 -24.44
N ILE A 21 38.03 19.80 -24.22
CA ILE A 21 36.61 20.06 -24.44
C ILE A 21 36.26 21.13 -23.40
N PRO A 22 35.87 22.33 -23.77
CA PRO A 22 35.49 23.36 -22.80
C PRO A 22 34.37 22.79 -21.94
N ALA A 23 34.43 22.99 -20.62
CA ALA A 23 33.39 22.61 -19.70
C ALA A 23 32.04 23.18 -20.20
N PRO A 24 30.95 22.45 -20.15
CA PRO A 24 29.65 22.92 -20.61
C PRO A 24 29.27 24.21 -19.88
N GLU A 25 28.88 25.23 -20.66
CA GLU A 25 28.57 26.55 -20.13
C GLU A 25 27.28 26.52 -19.31
N LYS A 26 27.36 26.88 -18.01
CA LYS A 26 26.18 26.98 -17.15
C LYS A 26 25.37 28.21 -17.52
N THR A 27 24.09 28.02 -17.76
CA THR A 27 23.15 29.10 -18.09
C THR A 27 22.13 29.31 -16.96
N PRO A 28 21.64 30.54 -16.76
CA PRO A 28 20.53 30.79 -15.84
C PRO A 28 19.32 29.95 -16.21
N ARG A 29 18.72 29.27 -15.23
CA ARG A 29 17.55 28.44 -15.38
C ARG A 29 16.49 28.79 -14.34
N LEU A 30 15.23 28.65 -14.74
CA LEU A 30 14.08 28.63 -13.84
C LEU A 30 13.67 27.16 -13.69
N LEU A 31 13.40 26.73 -12.49
CA LEU A 31 12.94 25.39 -12.17
C LEU A 31 11.63 25.50 -11.39
N LYS A 32 10.55 24.98 -11.95
CA LYS A 32 9.28 24.85 -11.26
C LYS A 32 9.30 23.56 -10.45
N ALA A 33 9.28 23.68 -9.12
CA ALA A 33 9.19 22.57 -8.21
C ALA A 33 7.76 22.37 -7.75
N VAL A 34 7.27 21.14 -7.87
CA VAL A 34 5.93 20.73 -7.41
C VAL A 34 6.08 19.51 -6.50
N PHE A 35 5.16 19.36 -5.53
CA PHE A 35 5.08 18.11 -4.79
C PHE A 35 4.36 17.06 -5.63
N SER A 36 4.92 15.87 -5.72
CA SER A 36 4.23 14.74 -6.35
C SER A 36 2.87 14.50 -5.66
N PRO A 37 1.84 14.10 -6.41
CA PRO A 37 0.54 13.73 -5.84
C PRO A 37 0.65 12.70 -4.71
N GLU A 38 1.60 11.78 -4.79
CA GLU A 38 1.91 10.82 -3.73
C GLU A 38 2.42 11.48 -2.45
N THR A 39 3.17 12.58 -2.55
CA THR A 39 3.63 13.36 -1.39
C THR A 39 2.47 14.02 -0.63
N LYS A 40 1.32 14.21 -1.29
CA LYS A 40 0.10 14.79 -0.70
C LYS A 40 -0.80 13.75 -0.03
N ALA A 41 -0.78 12.51 -0.48
CA ALA A 41 -1.73 11.47 -0.04
C ALA A 41 -1.36 10.80 1.29
N ALA A 42 -0.11 10.86 1.72
CA ALA A 42 0.38 10.14 2.90
C ALA A 42 0.36 10.97 4.19
N ILE A 43 0.03 12.24 4.13
CA ILE A 43 0.01 13.15 5.29
C ILE A 43 -1.43 13.60 5.53
N SER A 44 -2.37 12.65 5.61
CA SER A 44 -3.74 12.94 6.02
C SER A 44 -3.87 12.83 7.53
N ASP A 45 -4.67 13.68 8.08
CA ASP A 45 -5.16 13.86 9.45
C ASP A 45 -4.39 14.79 10.37
N ASN A 46 -3.92 15.91 9.91
CA ASN A 46 -3.39 17.08 10.64
C ASN A 46 -2.00 17.54 10.21
N PHE A 47 -1.40 16.95 9.18
CA PHE A 47 -0.36 17.68 8.47
C PHE A 47 -1.04 18.69 7.54
N GLY A 48 -0.87 19.95 7.83
CA GLY A 48 -1.04 20.99 6.83
C GLY A 48 -0.23 20.59 5.58
N SER A 49 -0.77 20.88 4.41
CA SER A 49 -0.09 20.61 3.13
C SER A 49 1.39 20.99 3.22
N VAL A 50 2.28 20.08 2.85
CA VAL A 50 3.70 20.42 2.68
C VAL A 50 3.77 21.60 1.70
N SER A 51 4.46 22.64 2.09
CA SER A 51 4.61 23.85 1.28
C SER A 51 6.06 24.29 1.25
N TRP A 52 6.48 24.81 0.11
CA TRP A 52 7.75 25.53 0.00
C TRP A 52 7.68 26.81 0.82
N ASN A 53 8.81 27.20 1.41
CA ASN A 53 8.96 28.47 2.10
C ASN A 53 9.85 29.40 1.30
N PRO A 54 9.63 30.72 1.37
CA PRO A 54 10.59 31.68 0.86
C PRO A 54 11.98 31.42 1.47
N SER A 55 13.01 31.41 0.64
CA SER A 55 14.39 31.07 0.97
C SER A 55 14.74 29.56 1.00
N ASP A 56 13.80 28.67 0.73
CA ASP A 56 14.14 27.27 0.50
C ASP A 56 15.16 27.16 -0.64
N SER A 57 16.05 26.19 -0.52
CA SER A 57 17.06 25.93 -1.54
C SER A 57 17.22 24.44 -1.80
N ILE A 58 17.46 24.10 -3.06
CA ILE A 58 17.62 22.73 -3.54
C ILE A 58 18.97 22.57 -4.25
N SER A 59 19.50 21.36 -4.22
CA SER A 59 20.60 20.92 -5.07
C SER A 59 20.05 20.45 -6.41
N VAL A 60 20.56 20.95 -7.52
CA VAL A 60 20.21 20.46 -8.87
C VAL A 60 21.48 19.89 -9.50
N PHE A 61 21.45 18.61 -9.83
CA PHE A 61 22.54 17.91 -10.51
C PHE A 61 22.28 17.85 -12.00
N ASP A 62 23.28 18.24 -12.75
CA ASP A 62 23.38 18.24 -14.21
C ASP A 62 24.66 17.53 -14.67
N SER A 63 25.02 17.62 -15.95
CA SER A 63 26.19 16.93 -16.52
C SER A 63 27.55 17.43 -15.98
N ASP A 64 27.56 18.59 -15.34
CA ASP A 64 28.80 19.27 -14.86
C ASP A 64 28.76 19.54 -13.33
N SER A 65 27.86 18.90 -12.62
CA SER A 65 27.69 19.16 -11.20
C SER A 65 28.73 18.44 -10.35
N GLY A 66 29.41 19.21 -9.51
CA GLY A 66 30.24 18.68 -8.43
C GLY A 66 29.44 18.32 -7.18
N SER A 67 30.17 18.15 -6.07
CA SER A 67 29.58 17.95 -4.73
C SER A 67 28.69 19.16 -4.38
N GLY A 68 27.53 18.88 -3.78
CA GLY A 68 26.48 19.86 -3.49
C GLY A 68 25.54 20.16 -4.66
N GLY A 69 25.92 19.82 -5.90
CA GLY A 69 25.18 20.21 -7.08
C GLY A 69 25.13 21.73 -7.29
N ASN A 70 24.29 22.16 -8.20
CA ASN A 70 24.02 23.58 -8.41
C ASN A 70 22.96 24.05 -7.42
N LYS A 71 23.22 25.12 -6.69
CA LYS A 71 22.24 25.67 -5.74
C LYS A 71 21.17 26.46 -6.47
N PHE A 72 19.92 26.08 -6.30
CA PHE A 72 18.76 26.84 -6.73
C PHE A 72 18.00 27.33 -5.50
N VAL A 73 17.49 28.56 -5.55
CA VAL A 73 16.82 29.23 -4.42
C VAL A 73 15.46 29.74 -4.88
N THR A 74 14.46 29.65 -4.01
CA THR A 74 13.15 30.24 -4.25
C THR A 74 12.90 31.44 -3.33
N HIS A 75 12.09 32.37 -3.80
CA HIS A 75 11.48 33.43 -3.01
C HIS A 75 9.97 33.23 -2.85
N ASP A 76 9.44 32.17 -3.46
CA ASP A 76 8.02 31.81 -3.41
C ASP A 76 7.74 30.86 -2.26
N GLY A 77 6.46 30.78 -1.86
CA GLY A 77 5.93 29.81 -0.93
C GLY A 77 4.73 29.09 -1.51
N GLY A 78 4.32 27.97 -0.88
CA GLY A 78 3.12 27.22 -1.25
C GLY A 78 3.40 25.87 -1.90
N ALA A 79 2.38 25.25 -2.49
CA ALA A 79 2.45 23.90 -3.06
C ALA A 79 3.32 23.82 -4.34
N THR A 80 3.60 24.95 -4.95
CA THR A 80 4.46 25.10 -6.14
C THR A 80 5.36 26.32 -5.93
N ALA A 81 6.62 26.20 -6.28
CA ALA A 81 7.57 27.31 -6.19
C ALA A 81 8.50 27.34 -7.41
N ILE A 82 8.92 28.54 -7.80
CA ILE A 82 9.93 28.74 -8.84
C ILE A 82 11.29 28.92 -8.17
N PHE A 83 12.21 28.05 -8.50
CA PHE A 83 13.61 28.12 -8.05
C PHE A 83 14.49 28.72 -9.16
N THR A 84 15.42 29.56 -8.79
CA THR A 84 16.38 30.20 -9.71
C THR A 84 17.79 29.74 -9.41
N GLY A 85 18.54 29.41 -10.43
CA GLY A 85 19.93 28.97 -10.35
C GLY A 85 20.60 28.89 -11.71
N GLN A 86 21.75 28.26 -11.77
CA GLN A 86 22.48 28.01 -13.03
C GLN A 86 22.69 26.52 -13.21
N ALA A 87 22.43 26.00 -14.40
CA ALA A 87 22.69 24.63 -14.77
C ALA A 87 23.18 24.49 -16.21
N SER A 88 23.95 23.44 -16.44
CA SER A 88 24.35 22.95 -17.76
C SER A 88 23.27 22.01 -18.34
N ASP A 89 23.60 21.18 -19.31
CA ASP A 89 22.71 20.15 -19.85
C ASP A 89 22.45 19.03 -18.83
N PRO A 90 21.34 18.28 -18.96
CA PRO A 90 20.98 17.25 -18.00
C PRO A 90 21.96 16.06 -17.98
N ALA A 91 22.23 15.48 -16.81
CA ALA A 91 23.08 14.31 -16.65
C ALA A 91 22.32 13.05 -17.06
N GLY A 92 22.82 12.33 -18.06
CA GLY A 92 22.16 11.11 -18.56
C GLY A 92 20.72 11.33 -19.05
N GLY A 93 20.40 12.55 -19.52
CA GLY A 93 19.08 12.95 -19.99
C GLY A 93 18.14 13.47 -18.91
N TYR A 94 18.58 13.59 -17.64
CA TYR A 94 17.76 14.07 -16.53
C TYR A 94 18.50 15.10 -15.67
N TYR A 95 17.74 16.08 -15.16
CA TYR A 95 18.10 16.85 -13.98
C TYR A 95 17.60 16.13 -12.72
N TYR A 96 18.41 16.15 -11.66
CA TYR A 96 18.06 15.56 -10.37
C TYR A 96 17.99 16.66 -9.32
N GLY A 97 16.81 16.86 -8.76
CA GLY A 97 16.57 17.81 -7.66
C GLY A 97 16.64 17.14 -6.31
N VAL A 98 17.28 17.78 -5.33
CA VAL A 98 17.34 17.29 -3.94
C VAL A 98 17.05 18.43 -2.97
N TYR A 99 16.14 18.24 -2.06
CA TYR A 99 15.84 19.17 -0.97
C TYR A 99 16.11 18.50 0.40
N PRO A 100 16.69 19.21 1.36
CA PRO A 100 17.25 20.56 1.26
C PRO A 100 18.61 20.60 0.52
N TYR A 101 19.01 21.77 0.09
CA TYR A 101 20.37 21.97 -0.42
C TYR A 101 21.40 21.61 0.63
N CYS A 102 22.38 20.79 0.27
CA CYS A 102 23.48 20.42 1.15
C CYS A 102 24.78 20.24 0.36
N ASN A 103 25.87 20.85 0.82
CA ASN A 103 27.17 20.77 0.16
C ASN A 103 27.76 19.34 0.11
N SER A 104 27.32 18.45 1.02
CA SER A 104 27.77 17.05 1.06
C SER A 104 26.93 16.12 0.18
N THR A 105 25.80 16.59 -0.37
CA THR A 105 25.02 15.82 -1.34
C THR A 105 25.83 15.63 -2.61
N SER A 106 25.82 14.44 -3.19
CA SER A 106 26.52 14.13 -4.43
C SER A 106 25.69 13.25 -5.35
N PHE A 107 26.04 13.24 -6.62
CA PHE A 107 25.38 12.42 -7.63
C PHE A 107 26.45 11.62 -8.38
N ALA A 108 26.30 10.32 -8.42
CA ALA A 108 27.18 9.41 -9.16
C ALA A 108 26.42 8.12 -9.51
N SER A 109 26.75 7.53 -10.65
CA SER A 109 26.18 6.24 -11.08
C SER A 109 24.62 6.21 -11.07
N ASN A 110 24.00 7.31 -11.53
CA ASN A 110 22.56 7.51 -11.56
C ASN A 110 21.85 7.45 -10.18
N ALA A 111 22.58 7.72 -9.11
CA ALA A 111 22.05 7.77 -7.75
C ALA A 111 22.51 9.04 -7.02
N VAL A 112 21.64 9.55 -6.17
CA VAL A 112 21.93 10.64 -5.23
C VAL A 112 22.47 10.03 -3.95
N ARG A 113 23.59 10.54 -3.44
CA ARG A 113 24.07 10.28 -2.09
C ARG A 113 23.77 11.52 -1.24
N ALA A 114 23.00 11.35 -0.19
CA ALA A 114 22.62 12.39 0.76
C ALA A 114 22.91 11.94 2.21
N PHE A 115 22.63 12.79 3.17
CA PHE A 115 22.86 12.50 4.59
C PHE A 115 21.62 12.82 5.41
N LEU A 116 21.09 11.82 6.13
CA LEU A 116 20.01 11.98 7.08
C LEU A 116 20.59 12.14 8.49
N PRO A 117 20.35 13.25 9.21
CA PRO A 117 20.88 13.45 10.54
C PRO A 117 20.38 12.40 11.53
N ALA A 118 21.31 11.84 12.30
CA ALA A 118 20.99 10.94 13.41
C ALA A 118 20.51 11.70 14.67
N VAL A 119 20.79 13.00 14.76
CA VAL A 119 20.23 13.89 15.79
C VAL A 119 19.20 14.78 15.09
N GLN A 120 17.93 14.67 15.48
CA GLN A 120 16.81 15.40 14.94
C GLN A 120 16.19 16.29 16.03
N LYS A 121 15.64 17.44 15.65
CA LYS A 121 14.98 18.35 16.57
C LYS A 121 13.53 17.95 16.80
N ALA A 122 13.09 17.97 18.06
CA ALA A 122 11.69 17.80 18.40
C ALA A 122 10.91 19.08 18.02
N VAL A 123 10.05 18.95 17.03
CA VAL A 123 9.16 20.02 16.55
C VAL A 123 7.72 19.59 16.80
N PRO A 124 6.97 20.28 17.68
CA PRO A 124 5.56 19.95 17.95
C PRO A 124 4.72 19.97 16.67
N GLY A 125 4.01 18.90 16.40
CA GLY A 125 3.14 18.75 15.23
C GLY A 125 3.85 18.58 13.90
N SER A 126 5.20 18.51 13.87
CA SER A 126 5.98 18.42 12.62
C SER A 126 7.28 17.64 12.82
N PHE A 127 8.01 17.43 11.75
CA PHE A 127 9.37 16.84 11.75
C PHE A 127 10.44 17.93 11.68
N ASP A 128 11.68 17.56 12.00
CA ASP A 128 12.84 18.43 11.81
C ASP A 128 13.04 18.74 10.31
N PRO A 129 13.02 20.00 9.87
CA PRO A 129 13.26 20.34 8.48
C PRO A 129 14.60 19.81 7.92
N ALA A 130 15.62 19.66 8.75
CA ALA A 130 16.91 19.09 8.35
C ALA A 130 16.85 17.57 8.11
N ALA A 131 15.83 16.90 8.63
CA ALA A 131 15.54 15.47 8.43
C ALA A 131 14.42 15.21 7.41
N PHE A 132 14.05 16.22 6.62
CA PHE A 132 13.07 16.10 5.54
C PHE A 132 13.80 16.08 4.19
N LEU A 133 13.92 14.92 3.59
CA LEU A 133 14.66 14.70 2.36
C LEU A 133 13.71 14.41 1.21
N MET A 134 13.63 15.32 0.25
CA MET A 134 12.85 15.13 -0.97
C MET A 134 13.76 15.07 -2.19
N VAL A 135 13.38 14.27 -3.16
CA VAL A 135 14.13 14.12 -4.41
C VAL A 135 13.18 14.04 -5.60
N GLY A 136 13.67 14.48 -6.75
CA GLY A 136 12.95 14.38 -8.00
C GLY A 136 13.88 14.30 -9.19
N ARG A 137 13.40 13.79 -10.32
CA ARG A 137 14.11 13.86 -11.59
C ARG A 137 13.17 14.30 -12.70
N SER A 138 13.69 15.03 -13.68
CA SER A 138 12.95 15.44 -14.88
C SER A 138 13.91 15.63 -16.04
N ALA A 139 13.44 15.37 -17.26
CA ALA A 139 14.21 15.65 -18.47
C ALA A 139 14.34 17.17 -18.76
N SER A 140 13.57 18.02 -18.09
CA SER A 140 13.52 19.47 -18.23
C SER A 140 13.52 20.16 -16.86
N THR A 141 13.95 21.42 -16.82
CA THR A 141 13.75 22.29 -15.65
C THR A 141 12.37 22.96 -15.62
N ASP A 142 11.53 22.76 -16.65
CA ASP A 142 10.19 23.36 -16.71
C ASP A 142 9.34 22.93 -15.52
N GLU A 143 9.44 21.65 -15.12
CA GLU A 143 8.80 21.13 -13.92
C GLU A 143 9.56 19.90 -13.39
N ILE A 144 9.85 19.89 -12.10
CA ILE A 144 10.34 18.70 -11.36
C ILE A 144 9.36 18.37 -10.25
N GLY A 145 8.82 17.15 -10.29
CA GLY A 145 8.04 16.57 -9.20
C GLY A 145 8.95 16.06 -8.09
N PHE A 146 8.77 16.55 -6.87
CA PHE A 146 9.52 16.12 -5.70
C PHE A 146 8.75 15.09 -4.90
N TYR A 147 9.40 14.01 -4.56
CA TYR A 147 8.93 12.90 -3.74
C TYR A 147 9.66 12.93 -2.40
N ASP A 148 8.95 12.68 -1.31
CA ASP A 148 9.60 12.36 -0.03
C ASP A 148 10.38 11.04 -0.19
N ALA A 149 11.64 11.05 0.20
CA ALA A 149 12.52 9.87 0.12
C ALA A 149 12.51 9.01 1.39
N LEU A 150 11.96 9.53 2.49
CA LEU A 150 12.02 8.94 3.82
C LEU A 150 10.66 8.42 4.27
N GLY A 151 10.66 7.70 5.37
CA GLY A 151 9.49 7.36 6.18
C GLY A 151 9.80 7.56 7.65
N GLY A 152 8.95 7.07 8.55
CA GLY A 152 9.24 7.22 9.95
C GLY A 152 8.16 6.76 10.91
N ILE A 153 8.26 7.26 12.12
CA ILE A 153 7.23 7.14 13.14
C ILE A 153 6.77 8.52 13.60
N ARG A 154 5.47 8.63 13.91
CA ARG A 154 4.94 9.74 14.69
C ARG A 154 4.38 9.21 16.01
N PHE A 155 4.53 9.97 17.07
CA PHE A 155 4.09 9.49 18.37
C PHE A 155 3.65 10.63 19.28
N THR A 156 2.85 10.27 20.30
CA THR A 156 2.60 11.12 21.47
C THR A 156 3.25 10.48 22.69
N VAL A 157 3.48 11.27 23.72
CA VAL A 157 3.89 10.81 25.05
C VAL A 157 2.76 11.05 26.04
N SER A 158 2.69 10.27 27.13
CA SER A 158 1.69 10.41 28.19
C SER A 158 2.05 11.48 29.22
N GLU A 159 3.36 11.80 29.33
CA GLU A 159 3.91 12.80 30.26
C GLU A 159 4.74 13.84 29.52
N SER A 160 4.77 15.06 30.04
CA SER A 160 5.64 16.13 29.54
C SER A 160 7.02 16.15 30.20
N GLY A 161 7.95 16.87 29.56
CA GLY A 161 9.27 17.16 30.15
C GLY A 161 10.34 16.16 29.80
N TYR A 162 10.17 15.37 28.74
CA TYR A 162 11.27 14.70 28.08
C TYR A 162 12.06 15.71 27.25
N ASP A 163 13.39 15.58 27.25
CA ASP A 163 14.30 16.41 26.46
C ASP A 163 15.02 15.62 25.36
N LYS A 164 14.96 14.28 25.44
CA LYS A 164 15.56 13.40 24.45
C LYS A 164 14.82 12.06 24.38
N ILE A 165 14.58 11.60 23.14
CA ILE A 165 14.06 10.26 22.86
C ILE A 165 14.98 9.59 21.86
N ILE A 166 15.44 8.37 22.17
CA ILE A 166 16.31 7.58 21.28
C ILE A 166 15.48 6.47 20.65
N PHE A 167 15.41 6.47 19.32
CA PHE A 167 14.91 5.37 18.52
C PHE A 167 16.06 4.44 18.12
N SER A 168 15.84 3.13 18.22
CA SER A 168 16.75 2.11 17.68
C SER A 168 15.97 0.90 17.17
N GLY A 169 16.37 0.33 16.04
CA GLY A 169 15.90 -0.97 15.59
C GLY A 169 16.48 -2.10 16.46
N ASN A 170 15.65 -3.10 16.82
CA ASN A 170 16.10 -4.20 17.69
C ASN A 170 17.03 -5.19 16.97
N GLY A 171 17.17 -5.09 15.65
CA GLY A 171 18.12 -5.83 14.83
C GLY A 171 19.40 -5.05 14.48
N ASN A 172 19.61 -3.86 15.07
CA ASN A 172 20.69 -2.92 14.73
C ASN A 172 20.63 -2.43 13.28
N GLU A 173 19.43 -2.27 12.75
CA GLU A 173 19.22 -1.75 11.39
C GLU A 173 19.74 -0.30 11.28
N PRO A 174 20.40 0.06 10.15
CA PRO A 174 20.85 1.44 9.93
C PRO A 174 19.64 2.34 9.64
N VAL A 175 19.40 3.33 10.50
CA VAL A 175 18.20 4.17 10.45
C VAL A 175 18.47 5.60 9.96
N ALA A 176 19.72 6.06 10.03
CA ALA A 176 20.15 7.40 9.64
C ALA A 176 21.60 7.39 9.12
N GLY A 177 22.15 8.54 8.82
CA GLY A 177 23.49 8.73 8.25
C GLY A 177 23.47 8.86 6.73
N ALA A 178 24.49 8.33 6.07
CA ALA A 178 24.57 8.37 4.61
C ALA A 178 23.50 7.47 3.96
N VAL A 179 22.81 8.02 2.97
CA VAL A 179 21.78 7.34 2.18
C VAL A 179 22.09 7.38 0.71
N VAL A 180 21.67 6.37 -0.03
CA VAL A 180 21.75 6.29 -1.49
C VAL A 180 20.32 6.22 -2.04
N ILE A 181 20.00 7.10 -2.97
CA ILE A 181 18.68 7.21 -3.57
C ILE A 181 18.81 6.99 -5.07
N SER A 182 18.29 5.89 -5.54
CA SER A 182 18.12 5.57 -6.96
C SER A 182 16.68 5.84 -7.40
N PHE A 183 16.44 5.81 -8.71
CA PHE A 183 15.12 6.01 -9.28
C PHE A 183 14.73 4.81 -10.12
N GLY A 184 13.52 4.30 -9.91
CA GLY A 184 12.91 3.31 -10.77
C GLY A 184 12.68 3.83 -12.21
N GLU A 185 12.26 2.98 -13.11
CA GLU A 185 11.88 3.39 -14.48
C GLU A 185 10.72 4.38 -14.48
N ASP A 186 9.79 4.23 -13.54
CA ASP A 186 8.65 5.11 -13.26
C ASP A 186 9.03 6.49 -12.68
N GLY A 187 10.32 6.70 -12.34
CA GLY A 187 10.81 7.92 -11.71
C GLY A 187 10.61 7.98 -10.19
N ILE A 188 10.06 6.95 -9.58
CA ILE A 188 9.86 6.86 -8.13
C ILE A 188 11.21 6.61 -7.43
N PRO A 189 11.55 7.37 -6.36
CA PRO A 189 12.80 7.18 -5.65
C PRO A 189 12.78 5.95 -4.74
N LEU A 190 13.89 5.22 -4.72
CA LEU A 190 14.20 4.15 -3.78
C LEU A 190 15.35 4.62 -2.89
N CYS A 191 15.07 4.87 -1.60
CA CYS A 191 16.04 5.31 -0.61
C CYS A 191 16.51 4.12 0.22
N GLN A 192 17.83 3.96 0.33
CA GLN A 192 18.47 2.90 1.12
C GLN A 192 19.62 3.49 1.94
N ALA A 193 19.92 2.88 3.10
CA ALA A 193 21.12 3.22 3.84
C ALA A 193 22.37 2.87 3.03
N ALA A 194 23.39 3.72 3.08
CA ALA A 194 24.68 3.43 2.46
C ALA A 194 25.41 2.29 3.22
N SER A 195 26.42 1.70 2.59
CA SER A 195 27.23 0.63 3.22
C SER A 195 28.13 1.10 4.37
N SER A 196 28.30 2.41 4.52
CA SER A 196 29.14 3.05 5.55
C SER A 196 28.58 4.41 5.93
N GLU A 197 29.09 4.97 7.03
CA GLU A 197 28.69 6.29 7.55
C GLU A 197 27.20 6.33 7.98
N THR A 198 26.70 5.22 8.49
CA THR A 198 25.31 5.08 8.94
C THR A 198 25.23 5.07 10.46
N SER A 199 24.05 5.36 10.99
CA SER A 199 23.71 5.24 12.41
C SER A 199 22.58 4.24 12.60
N THR A 200 22.68 3.40 13.62
CA THR A 200 21.61 2.47 14.05
C THR A 200 20.65 3.10 15.06
N GLN A 201 20.86 4.38 15.39
CA GLN A 201 20.03 5.12 16.34
C GLN A 201 19.71 6.53 15.78
N ILE A 202 18.54 7.04 16.17
CA ILE A 202 18.17 8.45 15.99
C ILE A 202 17.83 9.02 17.36
N SER A 203 18.44 10.17 17.69
CA SER A 203 18.10 10.97 18.85
C SER A 203 17.18 12.10 18.44
N LEU A 204 15.97 12.16 19.00
CA LEU A 204 15.07 13.31 18.88
C LEU A 204 15.25 14.18 20.11
N GLU A 205 15.71 15.42 19.93
CA GLU A 205 16.13 16.31 21.02
C GLU A 205 15.32 17.61 21.05
N GLY A 206 14.89 18.01 22.23
CA GLY A 206 14.13 19.23 22.48
C GLY A 206 13.09 19.05 23.58
N ASN A 207 12.24 20.07 23.76
CA ASN A 207 11.19 20.01 24.78
C ASN A 207 9.98 19.20 24.24
N ILE A 208 9.74 18.03 24.82
CA ILE A 208 8.71 17.08 24.38
C ILE A 208 7.56 17.07 25.40
N ASN A 209 6.35 17.40 24.94
CA ASN A 209 5.15 17.57 25.77
C ASN A 209 4.06 16.56 25.40
N ALA A 210 3.22 16.19 26.36
CA ALA A 210 2.18 15.17 26.23
C ALA A 210 1.07 15.51 25.21
N SER A 211 0.83 16.81 24.92
CA SER A 211 -0.26 17.24 24.04
C SER A 211 0.05 17.18 22.55
N ASP A 212 1.31 16.95 22.19
CA ASP A 212 1.78 17.13 20.82
C ASP A 212 2.18 15.81 20.18
N PHE A 213 2.05 15.74 18.86
CA PHE A 213 2.70 14.71 18.07
C PHE A 213 4.14 15.12 17.76
N TYR A 214 5.03 14.13 17.80
CA TYR A 214 6.43 14.26 17.38
C TYR A 214 6.76 13.24 16.31
N TYR A 215 7.78 13.52 15.52
CA TYR A 215 8.13 12.74 14.33
C TYR A 215 9.62 12.40 14.34
N ILE A 216 9.92 11.17 13.98
CA ILE A 216 11.29 10.71 13.72
C ILE A 216 11.32 10.23 12.27
N SER A 217 12.07 10.92 11.43
CA SER A 217 12.31 10.54 10.03
C SER A 217 13.46 9.55 9.95
N MET A 218 13.31 8.51 9.15
CA MET A 218 14.31 7.46 9.00
C MET A 218 14.33 6.85 7.60
N VAL A 219 15.35 6.07 7.32
CA VAL A 219 15.46 5.29 6.08
C VAL A 219 14.32 4.27 6.03
N PRO A 220 13.54 4.22 4.92
CA PRO A 220 12.50 3.21 4.73
C PRO A 220 13.10 1.79 4.78
N GLN A 221 12.58 0.95 5.66
CA GLN A 221 13.05 -0.43 5.84
C GLN A 221 12.12 -1.26 6.73
N SER A 222 12.45 -2.54 6.89
CA SER A 222 11.75 -3.47 7.75
C SER A 222 12.53 -3.74 9.04
N PHE A 223 11.88 -3.52 10.17
CA PHE A 223 12.40 -3.87 11.51
C PHE A 223 11.85 -5.24 11.90
N LYS A 224 12.56 -6.32 11.56
CA LYS A 224 12.09 -7.70 11.78
C LYS A 224 11.87 -8.05 13.25
N LYS A 225 12.69 -7.48 14.13
CA LYS A 225 12.62 -7.65 15.59
C LYS A 225 11.93 -6.47 16.28
N GLY A 226 11.30 -5.58 15.50
CA GLY A 226 10.71 -4.36 16.00
C GLY A 226 11.75 -3.29 16.37
N PHE A 227 11.37 -2.39 17.25
CA PHE A 227 12.18 -1.22 17.62
C PHE A 227 12.03 -0.88 19.11
N THR A 228 12.93 -0.04 19.60
CA THR A 228 12.91 0.49 20.96
C THR A 228 12.88 2.01 20.93
N LEU A 229 12.07 2.60 21.83
CA LEU A 229 12.09 4.02 22.19
C LEU A 229 12.54 4.15 23.64
N ALA A 230 13.63 4.88 23.88
CA ALA A 230 14.12 5.20 25.21
C ALA A 230 13.94 6.70 25.47
N PHE A 231 13.31 7.04 26.61
CA PHE A 231 12.88 8.39 26.98
C PHE A 231 13.77 8.93 28.10
N TYR A 232 14.26 10.16 27.93
CA TYR A 232 15.24 10.78 28.84
C TYR A 232 14.72 12.11 29.42
N LYS A 233 15.12 12.37 30.68
CA LYS A 233 15.08 13.67 31.34
C LYS A 233 16.51 14.00 31.79
N GLY A 234 17.14 14.95 31.12
CA GLY A 234 18.61 15.13 31.18
C GLY A 234 19.33 13.88 30.66
N ASP A 235 20.35 13.47 31.41
CA ASP A 235 21.14 12.26 31.06
C ASP A 235 20.51 10.96 31.59
N THR A 236 19.36 11.03 32.25
CA THR A 236 18.72 9.87 32.88
C THR A 236 17.65 9.28 31.98
N GLU A 237 17.77 8.01 31.62
CA GLU A 237 16.69 7.25 31.01
C GLU A 237 15.60 7.01 32.07
N VAL A 238 14.39 7.51 31.80
CA VAL A 238 13.26 7.44 32.75
C VAL A 238 12.17 6.48 32.32
N SER A 239 12.10 6.17 31.02
CA SER A 239 11.19 5.16 30.47
C SER A 239 11.77 4.52 29.23
N ARG A 240 11.34 3.30 28.95
CA ARG A 240 11.71 2.54 27.75
C ARG A 240 10.52 1.73 27.27
N SER A 241 10.18 1.89 26.01
CA SER A 241 9.15 1.09 25.35
C SER A 241 9.77 0.25 24.24
N VAL A 242 9.45 -1.05 24.22
CA VAL A 242 9.98 -2.01 23.26
C VAL A 242 8.82 -2.60 22.47
N CYS A 243 8.86 -2.39 21.16
CA CYS A 243 8.06 -3.15 20.19
C CYS A 243 8.88 -4.36 19.75
N GLU A 244 8.43 -5.57 20.03
CA GLU A 244 9.08 -6.82 19.61
C GLU A 244 8.51 -7.39 18.31
N SER A 245 7.52 -6.70 17.73
CA SER A 245 6.83 -7.12 16.52
C SER A 245 7.48 -6.54 15.28
N PHE A 246 7.30 -7.21 14.14
CA PHE A 246 7.69 -6.68 12.84
C PHE A 246 7.04 -5.31 12.59
N VAL A 247 7.84 -4.35 12.18
CA VAL A 247 7.38 -3.02 11.75
C VAL A 247 8.04 -2.69 10.42
N ARG A 248 7.24 -2.31 9.43
CA ARG A 248 7.73 -1.82 8.14
C ARG A 248 7.54 -0.32 8.06
N VAL A 249 8.63 0.42 7.90
CA VAL A 249 8.62 1.85 7.57
C VAL A 249 8.74 1.99 6.07
N GLN A 250 7.69 2.50 5.46
CA GLN A 250 7.62 2.78 4.03
C GLN A 250 7.95 4.24 3.73
N ARG A 251 8.39 4.52 2.52
CA ARG A 251 8.61 5.89 2.03
C ARG A 251 7.34 6.73 2.23
N TYR A 252 7.49 7.99 2.63
CA TYR A 252 6.46 8.99 2.95
C TYR A 252 5.36 8.55 3.93
N TYR A 253 5.58 7.46 4.68
CA TYR A 253 4.63 6.95 5.65
C TYR A 253 5.20 7.02 7.08
N PHE A 254 4.38 7.54 8.03
CA PHE A 254 4.73 7.61 9.44
C PHE A 254 3.79 6.73 10.28
N ALA A 255 4.31 5.61 10.76
CA ALA A 255 3.57 4.75 11.68
C ALA A 255 3.25 5.51 12.98
N THR A 256 1.99 5.43 13.45
CA THR A 256 1.55 6.20 14.62
C THR A 256 1.63 5.35 15.89
N VAL A 257 2.27 5.90 16.93
CA VAL A 257 2.33 5.34 18.29
C VAL A 257 1.78 6.36 19.28
N ARG A 258 0.72 6.00 20.02
CA ARG A 258 0.18 6.88 21.09
C ARG A 258 0.75 6.47 22.44
N ASN A 259 1.03 7.49 23.29
CA ASN A 259 1.60 7.29 24.62
C ASN A 259 2.83 6.36 24.59
N ALA A 260 3.76 6.66 23.69
CA ALA A 260 4.90 5.81 23.37
C ALA A 260 5.83 5.55 24.58
N ASP A 261 5.77 6.37 25.60
CA ASP A 261 6.50 6.27 26.87
C ASP A 261 5.90 5.25 27.87
N ILE A 262 4.71 4.71 27.58
CA ILE A 262 4.08 3.65 28.39
C ILE A 262 4.53 2.29 27.85
N PRO A 263 5.32 1.49 28.60
CA PRO A 263 5.83 0.20 28.12
C PRO A 263 4.73 -0.79 27.68
N SER A 264 3.56 -0.75 28.33
CA SER A 264 2.43 -1.62 28.00
C SER A 264 1.74 -1.26 26.67
N SER A 265 1.90 -0.05 26.15
CA SER A 265 1.31 0.34 24.87
C SER A 265 1.95 -0.39 23.68
N LEU A 266 3.13 -0.97 23.87
CA LEU A 266 3.85 -1.79 22.88
C LEU A 266 3.92 -3.27 23.28
N SER A 267 3.33 -3.66 24.43
CA SER A 267 3.51 -4.98 25.01
C SER A 267 2.58 -6.05 24.46
N ASN A 268 3.16 -7.19 24.38
CA ASN A 268 2.72 -8.59 24.37
C ASN A 268 1.22 -8.89 24.15
N ILE A 269 0.89 -9.18 22.91
CA ILE A 269 -0.27 -10.00 22.55
C ILE A 269 0.11 -11.46 22.86
N LEU A 270 -0.29 -12.00 23.98
CA LEU A 270 0.08 -13.37 24.36
C LEU A 270 -1.03 -14.38 24.12
N ASP A 271 -2.29 -13.97 24.23
CA ASP A 271 -3.44 -14.82 24.01
C ASP A 271 -4.45 -14.11 23.11
N GLY A 272 -4.83 -14.75 22.01
CA GLY A 272 -5.81 -14.24 21.06
C GLY A 272 -6.97 -15.23 20.91
N GLU A 273 -8.17 -14.70 20.72
CA GLU A 273 -9.32 -15.50 20.33
C GLU A 273 -9.05 -16.16 18.96
N PRO A 274 -9.20 -17.48 18.82
CA PRO A 274 -8.99 -18.15 17.55
C PRO A 274 -10.09 -17.81 16.55
N LEU A 275 -9.71 -17.32 15.38
CA LEU A 275 -10.64 -16.95 14.30
C LEU A 275 -11.02 -18.14 13.41
N ASP A 276 -10.35 -19.28 13.56
CA ASP A 276 -10.56 -20.50 12.79
C ASP A 276 -11.56 -21.49 13.42
N ALA A 277 -12.34 -21.07 14.42
CA ALA A 277 -13.33 -21.93 15.07
C ALA A 277 -14.41 -22.49 14.10
N ALA A 278 -14.72 -21.73 13.03
CA ALA A 278 -15.61 -22.16 11.95
C ALA A 278 -14.88 -22.80 10.76
N GLY A 279 -13.56 -22.92 10.83
CA GLY A 279 -12.67 -23.38 9.77
C GLY A 279 -11.70 -22.31 9.30
N THR A 280 -10.67 -22.73 8.58
CA THR A 280 -9.68 -21.83 7.99
C THR A 280 -10.24 -21.10 6.76
N ALA A 281 -9.79 -19.86 6.52
CA ALA A 281 -10.27 -19.04 5.42
C ALA A 281 -9.22 -18.01 4.99
N ASN A 282 -9.45 -17.31 3.88
CA ASN A 282 -8.67 -16.12 3.48
C ASN A 282 -9.26 -14.82 4.02
N CYS A 283 -10.51 -14.86 4.51
CA CYS A 283 -11.16 -13.73 5.17
C CYS A 283 -11.69 -14.16 6.54
N TYR A 284 -11.38 -13.35 7.55
CA TYR A 284 -11.87 -13.52 8.91
C TYR A 284 -12.65 -12.29 9.35
N ILE A 285 -13.83 -12.48 9.92
CA ILE A 285 -14.68 -11.40 10.42
C ILE A 285 -14.41 -11.19 11.90
N VAL A 286 -14.07 -9.95 12.25
CA VAL A 286 -13.84 -9.48 13.63
C VAL A 286 -14.94 -8.50 13.98
N ARG A 287 -15.65 -8.72 15.10
CA ARG A 287 -16.86 -7.99 15.46
C ARG A 287 -16.74 -7.06 16.66
N GLU A 288 -15.65 -7.12 17.39
CA GLU A 288 -15.41 -6.33 18.59
C GLU A 288 -13.92 -6.06 18.81
N SER A 289 -13.59 -5.15 19.72
CA SER A 289 -12.22 -4.93 20.12
C SER A 289 -11.67 -6.14 20.86
N GLY A 290 -10.43 -6.54 20.55
CA GLY A 290 -9.82 -7.70 21.20
C GLY A 290 -8.48 -8.08 20.66
N SER A 291 -7.96 -9.18 21.21
CA SER A 291 -6.79 -9.88 20.72
C SER A 291 -7.22 -11.15 20.01
N TYR A 292 -6.70 -11.39 18.82
CA TYR A 292 -7.10 -12.47 17.94
C TYR A 292 -5.88 -13.24 17.43
N LYS A 293 -6.13 -14.48 17.00
CA LYS A 293 -5.13 -15.29 16.29
C LYS A 293 -5.77 -16.06 15.15
N LEU A 294 -4.99 -16.28 14.10
CA LEU A 294 -5.33 -17.14 12.98
C LEU A 294 -4.19 -18.10 12.70
N PRO A 295 -4.46 -19.33 12.24
CA PRO A 295 -3.41 -20.32 11.97
C PRO A 295 -2.62 -19.94 10.71
N LEU A 296 -1.33 -20.28 10.72
CA LEU A 296 -0.41 -20.07 9.59
C LEU A 296 -0.56 -21.16 8.53
N VAL A 297 -1.79 -21.29 8.01
CA VAL A 297 -2.13 -22.22 6.94
C VAL A 297 -2.78 -21.47 5.78
N LYS A 298 -2.70 -22.05 4.58
CA LYS A 298 -3.42 -21.51 3.42
C LYS A 298 -4.91 -21.51 3.70
N GLY A 299 -5.63 -20.54 3.22
CA GLY A 299 -7.08 -20.44 3.41
C GLY A 299 -7.78 -21.72 2.94
N ASN A 300 -8.86 -22.07 3.63
CA ASN A 300 -9.70 -23.23 3.31
C ASN A 300 -8.95 -24.58 3.30
N SER A 301 -7.84 -24.67 4.01
CA SER A 301 -7.03 -25.89 4.10
C SER A 301 -6.30 -26.00 5.44
N GLN A 302 -5.57 -27.11 5.65
CA GLN A 302 -4.64 -27.29 6.76
C GLN A 302 -3.17 -27.26 6.27
N GLU A 303 -2.96 -26.90 5.01
CA GLU A 303 -1.63 -26.80 4.42
C GLU A 303 -0.88 -25.60 4.98
N SER A 304 0.31 -25.81 5.55
CA SER A 304 1.16 -24.73 6.05
C SER A 304 1.52 -23.76 4.94
N VAL A 305 1.58 -22.47 5.27
CA VAL A 305 2.08 -21.44 4.33
C VAL A 305 3.60 -21.50 4.13
N GLY A 306 4.32 -22.30 4.92
CA GLY A 306 5.78 -22.44 4.88
C GLY A 306 6.47 -22.01 6.16
N ALA A 307 7.79 -21.81 6.07
CA ALA A 307 8.60 -21.35 7.19
C ALA A 307 8.43 -19.84 7.40
N VAL A 308 7.53 -19.47 8.31
CA VAL A 308 7.25 -18.08 8.64
C VAL A 308 8.27 -17.55 9.64
N ASP A 309 8.91 -16.42 9.29
CA ASP A 309 9.83 -15.70 10.17
C ASP A 309 9.09 -14.62 10.97
N HIS A 310 8.23 -13.84 10.31
CA HIS A 310 7.50 -12.74 10.93
C HIS A 310 6.16 -12.49 10.22
N ALA A 311 5.37 -11.55 10.77
CA ALA A 311 4.10 -11.13 10.19
C ALA A 311 3.89 -9.62 10.37
N GLY A 312 3.01 -9.04 9.56
CA GLY A 312 2.72 -7.61 9.62
C GLY A 312 1.38 -7.24 8.97
N VAL A 313 0.94 -5.98 9.18
CA VAL A 313 -0.19 -5.39 8.49
C VAL A 313 0.31 -4.83 7.16
N LEU A 314 -0.31 -5.22 6.06
CA LEU A 314 -0.01 -4.68 4.72
C LEU A 314 -0.74 -3.36 4.49
N TRP A 315 -2.03 -3.33 4.79
CA TRP A 315 -2.85 -2.14 4.65
C TRP A 315 -4.11 -2.20 5.52
N GLU A 316 -4.70 -1.01 5.73
CA GLU A 316 -5.96 -0.79 6.41
C GLU A 316 -6.79 0.25 5.62
N THR A 317 -8.12 0.13 5.68
CA THR A 317 -9.09 1.09 5.15
C THR A 317 -10.39 1.05 5.97
N ASP A 318 -11.03 2.20 6.20
CA ASP A 318 -12.38 2.31 6.76
C ASP A 318 -13.45 2.50 5.67
N ASN A 319 -13.09 2.19 4.42
CA ASN A 319 -13.90 2.35 3.22
C ASN A 319 -14.21 3.80 2.84
N SER A 320 -13.61 4.78 3.50
CA SER A 320 -13.75 6.19 3.13
C SER A 320 -12.66 6.66 2.16
N ALA A 321 -12.83 7.84 1.60
CA ALA A 321 -11.80 8.51 0.80
C ALA A 321 -10.69 9.14 1.65
N ASN A 322 -10.85 9.16 2.98
CA ASN A 322 -9.85 9.70 3.89
C ASN A 322 -8.93 8.59 4.37
N ALA A 323 -7.63 8.87 4.45
CA ALA A 323 -6.68 7.89 4.94
C ALA A 323 -6.93 7.59 6.43
N VAL A 324 -6.95 6.32 6.78
CA VAL A 324 -6.95 5.87 8.17
C VAL A 324 -5.54 5.94 8.75
N ALA A 325 -5.45 6.21 10.04
CA ALA A 325 -4.16 6.10 10.72
C ALA A 325 -3.78 4.61 10.83
N SER A 326 -2.53 4.28 10.48
CA SER A 326 -2.03 2.91 10.62
C SER A 326 -2.14 2.43 12.07
N GLY A 327 -2.56 1.18 12.23
CA GLY A 327 -2.81 0.58 13.54
C GLY A 327 -4.13 0.99 14.17
N SER A 328 -5.00 1.72 13.45
CA SER A 328 -6.30 2.14 13.98
C SER A 328 -7.35 1.03 13.92
N LEU A 329 -7.24 0.12 12.98
CA LEU A 329 -8.12 -1.04 12.82
C LEU A 329 -7.46 -2.31 13.37
N VAL A 330 -6.25 -2.60 12.92
CA VAL A 330 -5.39 -3.69 13.41
C VAL A 330 -4.11 -3.08 13.95
N ASN A 331 -3.89 -3.20 15.26
CA ASN A 331 -2.67 -2.67 15.89
C ASN A 331 -1.42 -3.24 15.21
N SER A 332 -0.41 -2.40 15.01
CA SER A 332 0.86 -2.77 14.35
C SER A 332 1.66 -3.88 15.05
N SER A 333 1.27 -4.28 16.25
CA SER A 333 1.90 -5.37 17.01
C SER A 333 1.49 -6.78 16.53
N VAL A 334 1.48 -7.01 15.21
CA VAL A 334 1.25 -8.34 14.63
C VAL A 334 2.49 -9.21 14.84
N ARG A 335 2.32 -10.47 15.24
CA ARG A 335 3.42 -11.39 15.47
C ARG A 335 3.08 -12.86 15.27
N VAL A 336 4.11 -13.67 15.15
CA VAL A 336 4.03 -15.11 14.94
C VAL A 336 4.48 -15.85 16.18
N LYS A 337 3.69 -16.83 16.63
CA LYS A 337 4.07 -17.74 17.71
C LYS A 337 3.30 -19.07 17.59
N ASN A 338 3.98 -20.18 17.79
CA ASN A 338 3.37 -21.52 17.89
C ASN A 338 2.43 -21.86 16.71
N GLY A 339 2.80 -21.48 15.47
CA GLY A 339 1.98 -21.78 14.27
C GLY A 339 0.78 -20.86 14.06
N TYR A 340 0.70 -19.73 14.78
CA TYR A 340 -0.36 -18.74 14.66
C TYR A 340 0.22 -17.35 14.41
N LEU A 341 -0.50 -16.54 13.63
CA LEU A 341 -0.37 -15.10 13.56
C LEU A 341 -1.32 -14.48 14.60
N TYR A 342 -0.78 -13.62 15.46
CA TYR A 342 -1.51 -12.90 16.49
C TYR A 342 -1.60 -11.43 16.14
N PHE A 343 -2.75 -10.81 16.39
CA PHE A 343 -2.95 -9.36 16.26
C PHE A 343 -3.96 -8.84 17.29
N LYS A 344 -3.98 -7.53 17.48
CA LYS A 344 -5.02 -6.80 18.22
C LYS A 344 -5.77 -5.89 17.27
N THR A 345 -7.03 -5.65 17.55
CA THR A 345 -7.73 -4.48 16.98
C THR A 345 -7.17 -3.18 17.56
N GLY A 346 -7.53 -2.04 16.97
CA GLY A 346 -7.30 -0.74 17.57
C GLY A 346 -7.91 -0.64 18.97
N GLU A 347 -7.52 0.38 19.74
CA GLU A 347 -8.01 0.58 21.13
C GLU A 347 -9.54 0.68 21.22
N GLN A 348 -10.15 1.26 20.20
CA GLN A 348 -11.60 1.28 20.02
C GLN A 348 -11.94 0.53 18.75
N PHE A 349 -12.97 -0.31 18.81
CA PHE A 349 -13.47 -1.00 17.63
C PHE A 349 -13.94 0.03 16.59
N LYS A 350 -13.39 -0.09 15.38
CA LYS A 350 -13.82 0.67 14.21
C LYS A 350 -14.10 -0.31 13.08
N PRO A 351 -15.25 -0.20 12.41
CA PRO A 351 -15.48 -0.96 11.18
C PRO A 351 -14.46 -0.58 10.11
N GLY A 352 -14.04 -1.58 9.33
CA GLY A 352 -13.07 -1.40 8.26
C GLY A 352 -12.52 -2.72 7.74
N ASN A 353 -11.47 -2.64 6.97
CA ASN A 353 -10.80 -3.79 6.39
C ASN A 353 -9.29 -3.64 6.56
N ALA A 354 -8.61 -4.74 6.80
CA ALA A 354 -7.15 -4.82 6.87
C ALA A 354 -6.66 -6.08 6.16
N LEU A 355 -5.46 -6.02 5.60
CA LEU A 355 -4.75 -7.20 5.10
C LEU A 355 -3.53 -7.44 5.97
N VAL A 356 -3.43 -8.64 6.56
CA VAL A 356 -2.25 -9.08 7.31
C VAL A 356 -1.51 -10.13 6.51
N ALA A 357 -0.18 -10.18 6.65
CA ALA A 357 0.65 -11.12 5.90
C ALA A 357 1.69 -11.80 6.78
N ALA A 358 2.05 -13.03 6.39
CA ALA A 358 3.17 -13.78 6.91
C ALA A 358 4.33 -13.77 5.89
N TYR A 359 5.55 -13.62 6.39
CA TYR A 359 6.77 -13.47 5.59
C TYR A 359 7.79 -14.56 5.93
N ASP A 360 8.61 -14.90 4.94
CA ASP A 360 9.83 -15.68 5.18
C ASP A 360 10.99 -14.79 5.69
N SER A 361 12.15 -15.38 5.92
CA SER A 361 13.35 -14.66 6.40
C SER A 361 13.96 -13.68 5.37
N ASN A 362 13.48 -13.68 4.13
CA ASN A 362 13.90 -12.78 3.06
C ASN A 362 12.85 -11.69 2.75
N ASP A 363 11.90 -11.47 3.65
CA ASP A 363 10.78 -10.53 3.47
C ASP A 363 9.82 -10.88 2.32
N LYS A 364 9.87 -12.11 1.80
CA LYS A 364 8.89 -12.57 0.81
C LYS A 364 7.59 -12.94 1.52
N ILE A 365 6.46 -12.42 1.02
CA ILE A 365 5.15 -12.81 1.51
C ILE A 365 4.88 -14.26 1.14
N LEU A 366 4.60 -15.08 2.14
CA LEU A 366 4.20 -16.48 1.99
C LEU A 366 2.69 -16.62 1.84
N TRP A 367 1.93 -15.82 2.56
CA TRP A 367 0.47 -15.76 2.51
C TRP A 367 -0.05 -14.49 3.16
N SER A 368 -1.30 -14.09 2.85
CA SER A 368 -2.01 -12.96 3.42
C SER A 368 -3.47 -13.32 3.70
N TRP A 369 -4.05 -12.64 4.70
CA TRP A 369 -5.44 -12.84 5.12
C TRP A 369 -6.13 -11.50 5.27
N HIS A 370 -7.37 -11.43 4.77
CA HIS A 370 -8.25 -10.29 4.93
C HIS A 370 -8.90 -10.33 6.32
N ILE A 371 -8.72 -9.29 7.11
CA ILE A 371 -9.40 -9.08 8.38
C ILE A 371 -10.52 -8.06 8.14
N TRP A 372 -11.76 -8.54 8.23
CA TRP A 372 -12.96 -7.75 8.00
C TRP A 372 -13.57 -7.34 9.33
N LEU A 373 -13.34 -6.09 9.77
CA LEU A 373 -13.84 -5.54 11.01
C LEU A 373 -15.24 -4.98 10.76
N CYS A 374 -16.25 -5.68 11.23
CA CYS A 374 -17.66 -5.32 11.00
C CYS A 374 -18.55 -6.03 12.03
N ASP A 375 -19.57 -5.37 12.53
CA ASP A 375 -20.54 -5.89 13.53
C ASP A 375 -21.49 -6.96 12.99
N PHE A 376 -21.23 -7.46 11.82
CA PHE A 376 -22.04 -8.37 11.04
C PHE A 376 -21.74 -9.85 11.37
N ASN A 377 -22.80 -10.65 11.46
CA ASN A 377 -22.71 -12.10 11.57
C ASN A 377 -23.41 -12.77 10.37
N PRO A 378 -22.65 -13.31 9.40
CA PRO A 378 -23.24 -13.87 8.19
C PRO A 378 -24.19 -15.04 8.42
N ALA A 379 -24.02 -15.78 9.51
CA ALA A 379 -24.91 -16.87 9.83
C ALA A 379 -26.31 -16.40 10.28
N GLN A 380 -26.40 -15.22 10.88
CA GLN A 380 -27.66 -14.62 11.36
C GLN A 380 -28.35 -13.74 10.32
N THR A 381 -27.58 -13.12 9.42
CA THR A 381 -28.10 -12.18 8.42
C THR A 381 -28.19 -12.77 7.02
N ALA A 382 -27.98 -14.06 6.88
CA ALA A 382 -28.06 -14.77 5.61
C ALA A 382 -29.41 -14.56 4.91
N GLN A 383 -29.36 -14.35 3.60
CA GLN A 383 -30.49 -13.98 2.77
C GLN A 383 -30.81 -15.04 1.74
N ARG A 384 -32.05 -15.58 1.75
CA ARG A 384 -32.57 -16.46 0.72
C ARG A 384 -33.47 -15.70 -0.24
N TYR A 385 -33.06 -15.61 -1.52
CA TYR A 385 -33.90 -14.97 -2.54
C TYR A 385 -35.06 -15.87 -2.94
N GLN A 386 -36.18 -15.26 -3.36
CA GLN A 386 -37.31 -16.04 -3.84
C GLN A 386 -36.95 -16.88 -5.07
N GLY A 387 -37.12 -18.19 -4.96
CA GLY A 387 -36.74 -19.18 -5.97
C GLY A 387 -35.32 -19.72 -5.84
N ALA A 388 -34.44 -19.08 -5.10
CA ALA A 388 -33.07 -19.57 -4.89
C ALA A 388 -33.03 -20.73 -3.87
N SER A 389 -32.13 -21.69 -4.12
CA SER A 389 -31.92 -22.86 -3.27
C SER A 389 -30.88 -22.65 -2.17
N VAL A 390 -30.07 -21.59 -2.25
CA VAL A 390 -28.95 -21.31 -1.35
C VAL A 390 -29.08 -19.94 -0.71
N ASP A 391 -28.42 -19.77 0.45
CA ASP A 391 -28.34 -18.50 1.14
C ASP A 391 -27.13 -17.69 0.63
N MET A 392 -27.31 -16.38 0.55
CA MET A 392 -26.26 -15.40 0.25
C MET A 392 -25.95 -14.56 1.47
N MET A 393 -24.75 -14.01 1.56
CA MET A 393 -24.47 -12.94 2.52
C MET A 393 -25.34 -11.72 2.22
N ASP A 394 -25.67 -10.93 3.23
CA ASP A 394 -26.49 -9.73 3.10
C ASP A 394 -25.72 -8.55 2.45
N ARG A 395 -24.40 -8.66 2.32
CA ARG A 395 -23.50 -7.61 1.80
C ARG A 395 -22.34 -8.18 0.99
N ASN A 396 -21.69 -7.31 0.23
CA ASN A 396 -20.47 -7.63 -0.51
C ASN A 396 -19.30 -7.87 0.43
N LEU A 397 -18.33 -8.64 0.01
CA LEU A 397 -17.10 -8.91 0.77
C LEU A 397 -16.35 -7.60 1.02
N GLY A 398 -16.04 -7.32 2.28
CA GLY A 398 -15.45 -6.06 2.71
C GLY A 398 -16.40 -4.87 2.87
N ALA A 399 -17.71 -5.01 2.60
CA ALA A 399 -18.68 -3.95 2.84
C ALA A 399 -19.00 -3.76 4.33
N LEU A 400 -19.14 -2.52 4.78
CA LEU A 400 -19.41 -2.19 6.17
C LEU A 400 -20.92 -2.12 6.48
N SER A 401 -21.76 -2.10 5.45
CA SER A 401 -23.22 -2.05 5.58
C SER A 401 -23.90 -2.91 4.52
N SER A 402 -25.13 -3.36 4.81
CA SER A 402 -26.07 -3.93 3.83
C SER A 402 -27.13 -2.93 3.37
N SER A 403 -27.05 -1.67 3.85
CA SER A 403 -28.01 -0.61 3.54
C SER A 403 -27.90 -0.16 2.09
N TYR A 404 -28.99 0.24 1.50
CA TYR A 404 -29.05 0.90 0.20
C TYR A 404 -28.56 2.36 0.24
N GLU A 405 -28.38 2.93 1.42
CA GLU A 405 -27.88 4.29 1.59
C GLU A 405 -26.35 4.33 1.61
N GLY A 406 -25.79 5.09 0.69
CA GLY A 406 -24.37 5.39 0.64
C GLY A 406 -23.45 4.27 0.18
N VAL A 407 -22.17 4.59 0.12
CA VAL A 407 -21.10 3.74 -0.45
C VAL A 407 -20.60 2.63 0.50
N SER A 408 -21.00 2.64 1.76
CA SER A 408 -20.59 1.63 2.76
C SER A 408 -21.02 0.20 2.41
N SER A 409 -21.96 0.04 1.48
CA SER A 409 -22.41 -1.24 0.95
C SER A 409 -21.60 -1.77 -0.24
N TYR A 410 -20.65 -0.98 -0.78
CA TYR A 410 -19.93 -1.33 -2.01
C TYR A 410 -18.94 -2.46 -1.81
N GLY A 411 -18.13 -2.43 -0.74
CA GLY A 411 -17.11 -3.45 -0.44
C GLY A 411 -15.86 -3.31 -1.32
N LEU A 412 -15.10 -4.39 -1.38
CA LEU A 412 -13.80 -4.46 -2.05
C LEU A 412 -13.90 -5.19 -3.39
N PHE A 413 -12.91 -4.99 -4.25
CA PHE A 413 -12.81 -5.65 -5.55
C PHE A 413 -11.78 -6.79 -5.54
N TYR A 414 -11.96 -7.75 -6.43
CA TYR A 414 -11.08 -8.91 -6.60
C TYR A 414 -10.83 -9.15 -8.09
N GLN A 415 -9.57 -9.44 -8.46
CA GLN A 415 -9.31 -10.09 -9.75
C GLN A 415 -9.70 -11.58 -9.64
N TRP A 416 -10.33 -12.13 -10.66
CA TRP A 416 -10.86 -13.50 -10.59
C TRP A 416 -9.78 -14.53 -10.23
N GLY A 417 -10.06 -15.37 -9.26
CA GLY A 417 -9.13 -16.40 -8.81
C GLY A 417 -8.11 -15.94 -7.76
N ARG A 418 -8.03 -14.63 -7.46
CA ARG A 418 -7.16 -14.10 -6.40
C ARG A 418 -7.91 -14.03 -5.06
N LYS A 419 -7.19 -14.39 -3.99
CA LYS A 419 -7.71 -14.36 -2.62
C LYS A 419 -7.66 -12.98 -1.96
N ASP A 420 -6.85 -12.05 -2.48
CA ASP A 420 -6.56 -10.76 -1.90
C ASP A 420 -7.40 -9.65 -2.55
N PRO A 421 -7.97 -8.74 -1.75
CA PRO A 421 -8.81 -7.66 -2.24
C PRO A 421 -8.03 -6.43 -2.67
N PHE A 422 -8.66 -5.64 -3.54
CA PHE A 422 -8.28 -4.29 -3.95
C PHE A 422 -9.32 -3.28 -3.50
N MET A 423 -8.93 -2.01 -3.41
CA MET A 423 -9.79 -0.93 -2.94
C MET A 423 -11.01 -0.75 -3.83
N GLY A 424 -12.19 -0.67 -3.20
CA GLY A 424 -13.44 -0.30 -3.84
C GLY A 424 -13.62 1.21 -3.93
N ALA A 425 -14.82 1.65 -4.39
CA ALA A 425 -15.16 3.05 -4.46
C ALA A 425 -15.59 3.60 -3.09
N ALA A 426 -15.05 4.75 -2.71
CA ALA A 426 -15.44 5.52 -1.53
C ALA A 426 -16.49 6.61 -1.84
N SER A 427 -16.83 6.79 -3.12
CA SER A 427 -17.84 7.76 -3.55
C SER A 427 -18.46 7.33 -4.89
N THR A 428 -19.57 7.97 -5.26
CA THR A 428 -20.28 7.69 -6.51
C THR A 428 -19.57 8.23 -7.74
N ASP A 429 -18.58 9.09 -7.59
CA ASP A 429 -17.75 9.60 -8.70
C ASP A 429 -16.58 8.66 -9.05
N GLY A 430 -16.41 7.57 -8.30
CA GLY A 430 -15.34 6.60 -8.52
C GLY A 430 -14.05 6.90 -7.76
N THR A 431 -14.06 7.86 -6.82
CA THR A 431 -12.92 8.04 -5.91
C THR A 431 -12.66 6.74 -5.16
N PRO A 432 -11.43 6.18 -5.20
CA PRO A 432 -11.12 4.95 -4.48
C PRO A 432 -11.12 5.14 -2.96
N MET A 433 -11.37 4.06 -2.23
CA MET A 433 -11.14 4.00 -0.80
C MET A 433 -9.66 4.30 -0.51
N ALA A 434 -9.40 5.15 0.48
CA ALA A 434 -8.05 5.39 0.94
C ALA A 434 -7.52 4.18 1.72
N SER A 435 -6.23 3.93 1.58
CA SER A 435 -5.52 2.81 2.20
C SER A 435 -4.22 3.28 2.82
N THR A 436 -3.75 2.59 3.86
CA THR A 436 -2.45 2.87 4.49
C THR A 436 -1.26 2.43 3.64
N CYS A 437 -1.47 1.80 2.49
CA CYS A 437 -0.41 1.53 1.50
C CYS A 437 -0.84 1.99 0.11
N VAL A 438 0.13 2.20 -0.75
CA VAL A 438 -0.08 2.39 -2.19
C VAL A 438 -0.14 1.02 -2.86
N PHE A 439 -1.07 0.87 -3.78
CA PHE A 439 -1.18 -0.33 -4.60
C PHE A 439 -0.34 -0.15 -5.87
N ASP A 440 0.51 -1.13 -6.12
CA ASP A 440 1.34 -1.18 -7.32
C ASP A 440 0.55 -1.70 -8.51
N GLN A 441 1.07 -1.46 -9.72
CA GLN A 441 0.56 -2.02 -10.96
C GLN A 441 1.69 -2.61 -11.78
N ILE A 442 1.45 -3.76 -12.39
CA ILE A 442 2.36 -4.38 -13.35
C ILE A 442 1.57 -4.90 -14.54
N SER A 443 2.12 -4.79 -15.74
CA SER A 443 1.53 -5.41 -16.91
C SER A 443 1.71 -6.93 -16.88
N SER A 444 0.65 -7.67 -17.21
CA SER A 444 0.66 -9.13 -17.29
C SER A 444 1.76 -9.62 -18.24
N ASN A 445 2.59 -10.54 -17.78
CA ASN A 445 3.71 -11.14 -18.50
C ASN A 445 3.97 -12.56 -17.98
N ASN A 446 5.03 -13.22 -18.46
CA ASN A 446 5.37 -14.59 -18.06
C ASN A 446 5.68 -14.77 -16.57
N ASP A 447 6.05 -13.71 -15.86
CA ASP A 447 6.35 -13.74 -14.42
C ASP A 447 5.08 -13.62 -13.58
N CYS A 448 3.97 -13.15 -14.16
CA CYS A 448 2.67 -13.03 -13.50
C CYS A 448 2.05 -14.42 -13.32
N THR A 449 2.49 -15.12 -12.28
CA THR A 449 2.02 -16.44 -11.86
C THR A 449 1.12 -16.34 -10.62
N VAL A 450 0.51 -17.46 -10.22
CA VAL A 450 -0.22 -17.53 -8.94
C VAL A 450 0.73 -17.24 -7.76
N ASP A 451 1.95 -17.77 -7.80
CA ASP A 451 2.96 -17.54 -6.76
C ASP A 451 3.40 -16.07 -6.72
N PHE A 452 3.51 -15.41 -7.88
CA PHE A 452 3.73 -13.97 -7.93
C PHE A 452 2.58 -13.19 -7.26
N ALA A 453 1.33 -13.52 -7.59
CA ALA A 453 0.16 -12.85 -7.01
C ALA A 453 0.06 -13.05 -5.48
N ILE A 454 0.45 -14.23 -4.96
CA ILE A 454 0.54 -14.51 -3.53
C ILE A 454 1.64 -13.67 -2.87
N ALA A 455 2.81 -13.57 -3.49
CA ALA A 455 3.94 -12.81 -2.96
C ALA A 455 3.73 -11.28 -3.07
N ASN A 456 2.81 -10.82 -3.95
CA ASN A 456 2.53 -9.42 -4.23
C ASN A 456 1.03 -9.12 -4.15
N PRO A 457 0.40 -9.28 -2.97
CA PRO A 457 -1.06 -9.14 -2.81
C PRO A 457 -1.59 -7.73 -3.06
N THR A 458 -0.72 -6.71 -2.98
CA THR A 458 -1.04 -5.29 -3.21
C THR A 458 -0.75 -4.83 -4.64
N THR A 459 -0.29 -5.72 -5.53
CA THR A 459 -0.02 -5.41 -6.92
C THR A 459 -1.20 -5.81 -7.80
N PHE A 460 -1.83 -4.85 -8.48
CA PHE A 460 -2.84 -5.11 -9.51
C PHE A 460 -2.14 -5.49 -10.82
N ILE A 461 -2.50 -6.63 -11.39
CA ILE A 461 -1.88 -7.09 -12.64
C ILE A 461 -2.77 -6.62 -13.81
N THR A 462 -2.33 -5.57 -14.49
CA THR A 462 -3.02 -5.02 -15.66
C THR A 462 -2.82 -5.93 -16.86
N CYS A 463 -3.79 -5.94 -17.77
CA CYS A 463 -3.74 -6.76 -18.99
C CYS A 463 -4.52 -6.12 -20.14
N ASP A 464 -4.38 -6.69 -21.32
CA ASP A 464 -5.07 -6.27 -22.54
C ASP A 464 -5.38 -7.48 -23.47
N ILE A 465 -5.84 -7.20 -24.67
CA ILE A 465 -6.13 -8.23 -25.68
C ILE A 465 -4.91 -9.08 -26.01
N SER A 466 -3.70 -8.52 -26.02
CA SER A 466 -2.46 -9.27 -26.33
C SER A 466 -2.13 -10.30 -25.27
N THR A 467 -2.50 -10.04 -24.01
CA THR A 467 -2.38 -10.97 -22.88
C THR A 467 -3.64 -11.81 -22.67
N GLY A 468 -4.62 -11.70 -23.58
CA GLY A 468 -5.90 -12.41 -23.53
C GLY A 468 -6.83 -11.93 -22.43
N ASN A 469 -6.68 -10.69 -21.96
CA ASN A 469 -7.47 -10.07 -20.92
C ASN A 469 -7.47 -10.84 -19.58
N ASP A 470 -6.43 -11.63 -19.32
CA ASP A 470 -6.27 -12.39 -18.08
C ASP A 470 -5.00 -11.93 -17.34
N TRP A 471 -5.10 -11.69 -16.04
CA TRP A 471 -3.96 -11.33 -15.21
C TRP A 471 -2.95 -12.47 -15.12
N LEU A 472 -3.41 -13.73 -15.22
CA LEU A 472 -2.57 -14.92 -15.22
C LEU A 472 -2.15 -15.24 -16.66
N TYR A 473 -1.04 -14.65 -17.10
CA TYR A 473 -0.55 -14.78 -18.47
C TYR A 473 -0.08 -16.20 -18.82
N ALA A 474 0.80 -16.76 -17.99
CA ALA A 474 1.38 -18.08 -18.19
C ALA A 474 0.56 -19.17 -17.49
N GLY A 475 0.01 -20.09 -18.26
CA GLY A 475 -0.67 -21.26 -17.69
C GLY A 475 -2.02 -20.91 -17.07
N ARG A 476 -2.88 -20.25 -17.80
CA ARG A 476 -4.26 -19.93 -17.41
C ARG A 476 -4.92 -21.10 -16.69
N GLN A 477 -5.48 -20.84 -15.52
CA GLN A 477 -6.09 -21.83 -14.66
C GLN A 477 -7.58 -21.52 -14.49
N ASN A 478 -8.42 -22.53 -14.71
CA ASN A 478 -9.87 -22.44 -14.52
C ASN A 478 -10.32 -22.96 -13.13
N ASN A 479 -9.39 -23.36 -12.29
CA ASN A 479 -9.64 -24.02 -11.00
C ASN A 479 -9.19 -23.19 -9.80
N LEU A 480 -8.91 -21.89 -9.97
CA LEU A 480 -8.58 -21.01 -8.85
C LEU A 480 -9.80 -20.79 -7.95
N TRP A 481 -10.98 -20.57 -8.53
CA TRP A 481 -12.26 -20.60 -7.84
C TRP A 481 -13.17 -21.63 -8.50
N THR A 482 -13.67 -22.57 -7.69
CA THR A 482 -14.54 -23.66 -8.18
C THR A 482 -15.75 -23.80 -7.27
N ASP A 483 -16.71 -24.66 -7.66
CA ASP A 483 -17.88 -24.96 -6.83
C ASP A 483 -17.49 -25.64 -5.51
N ASP A 484 -16.38 -26.38 -5.49
CA ASP A 484 -15.68 -26.79 -4.27
C ASP A 484 -14.74 -25.67 -3.85
N LYS A 485 -14.87 -25.19 -2.62
CA LYS A 485 -14.09 -24.06 -2.13
C LYS A 485 -12.59 -24.33 -2.13
N THR A 486 -11.85 -23.60 -2.96
CA THR A 486 -10.39 -23.76 -3.10
C THR A 486 -9.62 -22.95 -2.04
N VAL A 487 -8.29 -23.15 -1.98
CA VAL A 487 -7.38 -22.35 -1.13
C VAL A 487 -7.32 -20.88 -1.54
N TYR A 488 -7.77 -20.52 -2.74
CA TYR A 488 -7.79 -19.14 -3.26
C TYR A 488 -9.13 -18.45 -3.12
N ASP A 489 -10.19 -19.15 -2.65
CA ASP A 489 -11.50 -18.53 -2.46
C ASP A 489 -11.43 -17.47 -1.35
N PRO A 490 -11.86 -16.21 -1.60
CA PRO A 490 -11.70 -15.10 -0.68
C PRO A 490 -12.75 -15.05 0.43
N CYS A 491 -13.80 -15.87 0.36
CA CYS A 491 -14.91 -15.81 1.30
C CYS A 491 -14.54 -16.38 2.69
N PRO A 492 -15.22 -15.96 3.77
CA PRO A 492 -15.07 -16.54 5.09
C PRO A 492 -15.42 -18.04 5.15
N ALA A 493 -15.04 -18.72 6.23
CA ALA A 493 -15.37 -20.13 6.46
C ALA A 493 -16.88 -20.38 6.40
N GLY A 494 -17.30 -21.49 5.76
CA GLY A 494 -18.71 -21.82 5.51
C GLY A 494 -19.37 -21.04 4.37
N TRP A 495 -18.61 -20.17 3.69
CA TRP A 495 -19.05 -19.37 2.55
C TRP A 495 -18.07 -19.50 1.39
N ARG A 496 -18.52 -19.33 0.16
CA ARG A 496 -17.70 -19.42 -1.05
C ARG A 496 -18.14 -18.42 -2.10
N VAL A 497 -17.32 -18.23 -3.12
CA VAL A 497 -17.72 -17.52 -4.35
C VAL A 497 -18.90 -18.26 -4.98
N PRO A 498 -19.98 -17.56 -5.38
CA PRO A 498 -21.19 -18.21 -5.89
C PRO A 498 -20.99 -18.83 -7.26
N LYS A 499 -21.76 -19.87 -7.54
CA LYS A 499 -21.90 -20.46 -8.87
C LYS A 499 -22.65 -19.48 -9.80
N GLY A 500 -22.17 -19.34 -11.02
CA GLY A 500 -22.85 -18.63 -12.10
C GLY A 500 -23.54 -19.58 -13.09
N GLY A 501 -23.95 -19.04 -14.23
CA GLY A 501 -24.62 -19.81 -15.28
C GLY A 501 -26.05 -20.22 -14.92
N GLU A 502 -26.55 -21.25 -15.59
CA GLU A 502 -27.95 -21.71 -15.46
C GLU A 502 -28.29 -22.14 -14.02
N ASP A 503 -27.36 -22.80 -13.33
CA ASP A 503 -27.52 -23.25 -11.96
C ASP A 503 -27.12 -22.18 -10.91
N GLY A 504 -26.73 -21.00 -11.36
CA GLY A 504 -26.31 -19.90 -10.48
C GLY A 504 -27.45 -19.34 -9.65
N VAL A 505 -27.12 -18.85 -8.44
CA VAL A 505 -28.10 -18.35 -7.48
C VAL A 505 -29.01 -17.26 -8.06
N TRP A 506 -28.46 -16.34 -8.85
CA TRP A 506 -29.23 -15.24 -9.44
C TRP A 506 -30.15 -15.71 -10.58
N ASN A 507 -29.77 -16.77 -11.30
CA ASN A 507 -30.63 -17.37 -12.33
C ASN A 507 -31.81 -18.14 -11.76
N GLN A 508 -31.67 -18.67 -10.54
CA GLN A 508 -32.74 -19.34 -9.81
C GLN A 508 -33.79 -18.36 -9.26
N VAL A 509 -33.47 -17.05 -9.18
CA VAL A 509 -34.42 -16.05 -8.66
C VAL A 509 -35.68 -16.06 -9.51
N LYS A 510 -36.83 -16.15 -8.84
CA LYS A 510 -38.15 -16.19 -9.48
C LYS A 510 -38.37 -14.93 -10.34
N GLU A 511 -38.94 -15.09 -11.51
CA GLU A 511 -39.33 -13.97 -12.37
C GLU A 511 -40.25 -13.00 -11.62
N GLY A 512 -39.96 -11.69 -11.72
CA GLY A 512 -40.65 -10.63 -10.98
C GLY A 512 -40.20 -10.47 -9.52
N ALA A 513 -39.28 -11.31 -9.02
CA ALA A 513 -38.75 -11.20 -7.66
C ALA A 513 -37.49 -10.33 -7.57
N TYR A 514 -37.25 -9.47 -8.53
CA TYR A 514 -36.20 -8.45 -8.49
C TYR A 514 -36.68 -7.18 -9.17
N SER A 515 -36.10 -6.05 -8.78
CA SER A 515 -36.36 -4.73 -9.37
C SER A 515 -35.12 -3.86 -9.39
N VAL A 516 -35.01 -3.04 -10.42
CA VAL A 516 -33.98 -1.99 -10.49
C VAL A 516 -34.43 -0.80 -9.64
N ASP A 517 -33.51 -0.24 -8.88
CA ASP A 517 -33.71 1.01 -8.15
C ASP A 517 -32.86 2.11 -8.78
N THR A 518 -33.53 3.01 -9.51
CA THR A 518 -32.86 4.11 -10.22
C THR A 518 -32.52 5.29 -9.30
N PHE A 519 -33.10 5.37 -8.13
CA PHE A 519 -32.83 6.42 -7.15
C PHE A 519 -31.58 6.13 -6.32
N TYR A 520 -31.47 4.89 -5.80
CA TYR A 520 -30.30 4.47 -5.02
C TYR A 520 -29.24 3.75 -5.85
N HIS A 521 -29.45 3.60 -7.14
CA HIS A 521 -28.51 3.01 -8.09
C HIS A 521 -28.09 1.58 -7.73
N GLY A 522 -29.02 0.65 -7.84
CA GLY A 522 -28.78 -0.75 -7.58
C GLY A 522 -29.95 -1.67 -7.91
N VAL A 523 -29.86 -2.92 -7.47
CA VAL A 523 -30.90 -3.94 -7.68
C VAL A 523 -31.37 -4.47 -6.33
N ARG A 524 -32.66 -4.65 -6.19
CA ARG A 524 -33.33 -5.28 -5.05
C ARG A 524 -33.78 -6.68 -5.44
N PHE A 525 -33.47 -7.67 -4.62
CA PHE A 525 -34.02 -9.03 -4.73
C PHE A 525 -34.97 -9.28 -3.58
N LEU A 526 -36.18 -9.75 -3.90
CA LEU A 526 -37.19 -10.09 -2.91
C LEU A 526 -36.75 -11.34 -2.16
N LEU A 527 -36.76 -11.26 -0.83
CA LEU A 527 -36.38 -12.36 0.05
C LEU A 527 -37.56 -13.33 0.29
N SER A 528 -37.28 -14.61 0.47
CA SER A 528 -38.26 -15.64 0.83
C SER A 528 -38.90 -15.34 2.19
N SER A 529 -38.18 -14.65 3.08
CA SER A 529 -38.66 -14.21 4.40
C SER A 529 -39.43 -12.88 4.39
N GLY A 530 -39.55 -12.23 3.23
CA GLY A 530 -40.01 -10.85 3.08
C GLY A 530 -38.88 -9.82 3.19
N GLY A 531 -39.11 -8.64 2.65
CA GLY A 531 -38.05 -7.62 2.51
C GLY A 531 -37.18 -7.85 1.29
N TYR A 532 -36.04 -7.14 1.22
CA TYR A 532 -35.18 -7.11 0.05
C TYR A 532 -33.70 -7.26 0.40
N ALA A 533 -32.97 -8.01 -0.43
CA ALA A 533 -31.53 -7.93 -0.53
C ALA A 533 -31.14 -6.75 -1.43
N TRP A 534 -30.11 -6.02 -1.04
CA TRP A 534 -29.60 -4.87 -1.79
C TRP A 534 -28.29 -5.19 -2.53
N TYR A 535 -28.22 -4.84 -3.80
CA TYR A 535 -27.04 -4.93 -4.67
C TYR A 535 -26.72 -3.56 -5.25
N PRO A 536 -25.68 -2.86 -4.76
CA PRO A 536 -25.31 -1.54 -5.26
C PRO A 536 -24.56 -1.60 -6.60
N CYS A 537 -24.64 -0.51 -7.39
CA CYS A 537 -23.79 -0.28 -8.54
C CYS A 537 -22.37 0.11 -8.10
N THR A 538 -21.55 -0.87 -7.75
CA THR A 538 -20.19 -0.69 -7.22
C THR A 538 -19.21 -0.13 -8.25
N GLY A 539 -19.53 -0.20 -9.56
CA GLY A 539 -18.51 -0.06 -10.60
C GLY A 539 -17.57 -1.27 -10.62
N TYR A 540 -16.40 -1.09 -11.21
CA TYR A 540 -15.35 -2.12 -11.31
C TYR A 540 -13.97 -1.49 -11.52
N LEU A 541 -12.89 -2.25 -11.26
CA LEU A 541 -11.53 -1.87 -11.63
C LEU A 541 -11.24 -2.28 -13.07
N ARG A 542 -10.82 -1.31 -13.88
CA ARG A 542 -10.48 -1.52 -15.30
C ARG A 542 -9.21 -2.37 -15.43
N LEU A 543 -9.25 -3.32 -16.34
CA LEU A 543 -8.15 -4.29 -16.55
C LEU A 543 -6.81 -3.65 -16.99
N ASN A 544 -6.84 -2.47 -17.62
CA ASN A 544 -5.67 -1.86 -18.25
C ASN A 544 -4.96 -0.79 -17.41
N ASN A 545 -5.58 -0.30 -16.33
CA ASN A 545 -5.02 0.79 -15.54
C ASN A 545 -5.51 0.83 -14.09
N ALA A 546 -6.21 -0.20 -13.62
CA ALA A 546 -6.76 -0.32 -12.26
C ALA A 546 -7.60 0.89 -11.79
N THR A 547 -8.11 1.73 -12.70
CA THR A 547 -9.00 2.81 -12.31
C THR A 547 -10.43 2.32 -12.11
N ILE A 548 -11.12 2.87 -11.13
CA ILE A 548 -12.53 2.55 -10.90
C ILE A 548 -13.39 3.26 -11.95
N GLY A 549 -14.32 2.52 -12.54
CA GLY A 549 -15.23 3.05 -13.54
C GLY A 549 -16.68 2.65 -13.30
N LEU A 550 -17.62 3.44 -13.82
CA LEU A 550 -19.06 3.19 -13.88
C LEU A 550 -19.74 3.01 -12.51
N VAL A 551 -19.19 3.59 -11.45
CA VAL A 551 -19.82 3.61 -10.12
C VAL A 551 -21.19 4.30 -10.22
N GLY A 552 -22.17 3.81 -9.50
CA GLY A 552 -23.53 4.32 -9.53
C GLY A 552 -24.36 3.96 -10.77
N SER A 553 -23.74 3.33 -11.79
CA SER A 553 -24.46 2.95 -13.01
C SER A 553 -24.29 1.50 -13.44
N PHE A 554 -23.31 0.81 -12.87
CA PHE A 554 -22.97 -0.54 -13.29
C PHE A 554 -22.38 -1.36 -12.15
N ALA A 555 -22.61 -2.67 -12.15
CA ALA A 555 -21.92 -3.61 -11.30
C ALA A 555 -21.83 -5.01 -11.90
N ASP A 556 -20.74 -5.66 -11.61
CA ASP A 556 -20.51 -7.10 -11.82
C ASP A 556 -20.12 -7.78 -10.52
N TYR A 557 -20.63 -8.97 -10.34
CA TYR A 557 -20.31 -9.84 -9.21
C TYR A 557 -19.73 -11.14 -9.72
N TRP A 558 -18.53 -11.45 -9.28
CA TRP A 558 -17.83 -12.66 -9.70
C TRP A 558 -18.56 -13.94 -9.35
N THR A 559 -18.41 -14.95 -10.21
CA THR A 559 -18.86 -16.33 -10.00
C THR A 559 -17.71 -17.32 -10.21
N THR A 560 -17.92 -18.57 -9.84
CA THR A 560 -16.97 -19.68 -10.10
C THR A 560 -17.02 -20.18 -11.54
N THR A 561 -18.08 -19.89 -12.28
CA THR A 561 -18.32 -20.49 -13.61
C THR A 561 -17.45 -19.81 -14.66
N THR A 562 -16.57 -20.60 -15.28
CA THR A 562 -15.60 -20.14 -16.28
C THR A 562 -15.99 -20.55 -17.70
N ALA A 563 -15.57 -19.73 -18.67
CA ALA A 563 -15.68 -20.01 -20.10
C ALA A 563 -14.34 -19.63 -20.77
N SER A 564 -13.55 -20.61 -21.14
CA SER A 564 -12.23 -20.40 -21.79
C SER A 564 -11.35 -19.37 -21.07
N GLN A 565 -11.34 -18.12 -21.51
CA GLN A 565 -10.51 -17.02 -21.00
C GLN A 565 -11.30 -16.01 -20.16
N THR A 566 -12.59 -16.23 -19.99
CA THR A 566 -13.51 -15.35 -19.27
C THR A 566 -14.19 -16.10 -18.15
N THR A 567 -14.92 -15.37 -17.33
CA THR A 567 -15.71 -15.91 -16.24
C THR A 567 -17.09 -15.26 -16.27
N THR A 568 -18.13 -16.03 -16.00
CA THR A 568 -19.48 -15.49 -15.92
C THR A 568 -19.61 -14.61 -14.68
N THR A 569 -20.37 -13.55 -14.80
CA THR A 569 -20.73 -12.66 -13.71
C THR A 569 -22.23 -12.51 -13.60
N PHE A 570 -22.70 -12.12 -12.42
CA PHE A 570 -23.98 -11.47 -12.28
C PHE A 570 -23.76 -9.98 -12.58
N GLU A 571 -24.38 -9.52 -13.66
CA GLU A 571 -24.20 -8.16 -14.17
C GLU A 571 -25.51 -7.39 -14.13
N PHE A 572 -25.45 -6.12 -13.80
CA PHE A 572 -26.57 -5.21 -14.03
C PHE A 572 -26.10 -3.79 -14.32
N LYS A 573 -26.94 -3.07 -15.05
CA LYS A 573 -26.80 -1.66 -15.34
C LYS A 573 -28.03 -0.94 -14.84
N VAL A 574 -27.83 0.19 -14.18
CA VAL A 574 -28.89 1.10 -13.75
C VAL A 574 -28.73 2.41 -14.52
N GLY A 575 -29.68 2.70 -15.39
CA GLY A 575 -29.78 3.95 -16.13
C GLY A 575 -30.60 4.99 -15.38
N SER A 576 -30.89 6.10 -16.05
CA SER A 576 -31.77 7.16 -15.51
C SER A 576 -33.24 6.76 -15.44
N THR A 577 -33.62 5.72 -16.19
CA THR A 577 -34.97 5.13 -16.22
C THR A 577 -34.87 3.61 -16.16
N GLU A 578 -35.99 2.94 -15.84
CA GLU A 578 -36.06 1.47 -15.87
C GLU A 578 -35.82 0.93 -17.29
N SER A 579 -36.26 1.63 -18.34
CA SER A 579 -36.06 1.24 -19.74
C SER A 579 -34.58 1.29 -20.18
N ASP A 580 -33.76 2.09 -19.52
CA ASP A 580 -32.32 2.20 -19.78
C ASP A 580 -31.50 1.24 -18.92
N SER A 581 -32.18 0.44 -18.09
CA SER A 581 -31.60 -0.46 -17.11
C SER A 581 -31.77 -1.91 -17.54
N TYR A 582 -30.87 -2.78 -17.09
CA TYR A 582 -31.01 -4.22 -17.30
C TYR A 582 -30.39 -5.01 -16.14
N VAL A 583 -30.84 -6.25 -16.00
CA VAL A 583 -30.32 -7.23 -15.05
C VAL A 583 -29.99 -8.54 -15.79
N GLY A 584 -28.68 -8.78 -15.97
CA GLY A 584 -28.16 -9.99 -16.61
C GLY A 584 -27.80 -11.04 -15.56
N ARG A 585 -28.68 -12.00 -15.33
CA ARG A 585 -28.60 -12.92 -14.18
C ARG A 585 -27.55 -14.04 -14.31
N SER A 586 -27.03 -14.35 -15.50
CA SER A 586 -26.26 -15.57 -15.64
C SER A 586 -25.20 -15.67 -16.74
N PHE A 587 -25.07 -14.71 -17.64
CA PHE A 587 -24.31 -14.94 -18.87
C PHE A 587 -23.39 -13.80 -19.32
N SER A 588 -23.13 -12.81 -18.48
CA SER A 588 -22.12 -11.82 -18.80
C SER A 588 -20.73 -12.41 -18.62
N ASN A 589 -19.97 -12.44 -19.69
CA ASN A 589 -18.58 -12.94 -19.66
C ASN A 589 -17.63 -11.75 -19.48
N LYS A 590 -16.87 -11.75 -18.38
CA LYS A 590 -15.90 -10.71 -18.05
C LYS A 590 -14.47 -11.22 -18.13
N SER A 591 -13.59 -10.29 -18.42
CA SER A 591 -12.14 -10.52 -18.43
C SER A 591 -11.62 -10.71 -17.01
N ARG A 592 -10.83 -11.76 -16.77
CA ARG A 592 -10.32 -12.09 -15.43
C ARG A 592 -9.34 -11.06 -14.87
N GLY A 593 -8.79 -10.21 -15.74
CA GLY A 593 -7.95 -9.09 -15.36
C GLY A 593 -8.71 -7.91 -14.76
N GLU A 594 -10.04 -7.85 -14.93
CA GLU A 594 -10.86 -6.84 -14.27
C GLU A 594 -10.99 -7.11 -12.77
N GLY A 595 -11.29 -6.07 -11.99
CA GLY A 595 -11.59 -6.20 -10.57
C GLY A 595 -13.08 -5.99 -10.31
N HIS A 596 -13.78 -7.02 -9.82
CA HIS A 596 -15.20 -6.95 -9.51
C HIS A 596 -15.52 -7.34 -8.07
N ALA A 597 -16.71 -6.99 -7.62
CA ALA A 597 -17.21 -7.34 -6.30
C ALA A 597 -17.44 -8.86 -6.16
N VAL A 598 -17.37 -9.34 -4.93
CA VAL A 598 -17.77 -10.70 -4.55
C VAL A 598 -18.86 -10.60 -3.48
N ARG A 599 -19.96 -11.34 -3.68
CA ARG A 599 -20.93 -11.60 -2.62
C ARG A 599 -21.00 -13.11 -2.38
N CYS A 600 -20.62 -13.53 -1.18
CA CYS A 600 -20.43 -14.95 -0.90
C CYS A 600 -21.77 -15.70 -0.76
N GLN A 601 -21.78 -16.93 -1.23
CA GLN A 601 -22.83 -17.92 -1.10
C GLN A 601 -22.49 -18.88 0.04
N ARG A 602 -23.49 -19.37 0.78
CA ARG A 602 -23.29 -20.45 1.77
C ARG A 602 -22.84 -21.74 1.06
N GLN A 603 -21.87 -22.43 1.64
CA GLN A 603 -21.43 -23.76 1.20
C GLN A 603 -22.53 -24.81 1.37
#